data_d4788a13b371629aeb882742df1d2c2d
#
_entry.id   d4788a13b371629aeb882742df1d2c2d
#
_cell.length_a   1.000
_cell.length_b   1.000
_cell.length_c   1.000
_cell.angle_alpha   90.00
_cell.angle_beta   90.00
_cell.angle_gamma   90.00
#
_symmetry.space_group_name_H-M   'P 1'
#
loop_
_entity.id
_entity.type
_entity.pdbx_description
1 polymer ?
#
loop_
_entity_poly.entity_id
_entity_poly.type
_entity_poly.pdbx_seq_one_letter_code
_entity_poly.pdbx_strand_id
1 'polypeptide(L)'
;GTYQELIPTADLVINLTPDKQHSKVVADVMPLMKKDSAFGYSHGFNIVEVGEQIREDITVVMTAPKCPGTEVREEYKRGFGVPTLIAVHPANDPRGEGMAIAKAWAAATGGDRAGVLESSFVAEVKSDLMGEQTILCGMLQAGSIVCYDKLVADGKDPAYAGKLIQYGWETITEALKQGGITLMMDRLSNSAKLRAFELAEQIKESLGFLYYKHMDDIISGHFSATMMADWANGDKDLFAWREATGKTAFENAPKADGIKISEQEYFDNGVLMVAMVKAGVELAFDAMVASGIYEESAYYESLHELPLIANTIARKRLYEMNVVISDTAEYGNYLFSNVATPILAKEIIPTLQKGDLGEPTPAVAIDNITLRDVNDAIRNHPVELIGQELRGYMTDMKRIAVAG
;
A
#
# COMPACT_ATOMS: atom_id res chain seq x y z
N GLY A 1 -17.76 -28.10 6.32
CA GLY A 1 -18.85 -28.09 7.30
C GLY A 1 -19.59 -26.77 7.33
N THR A 2 -20.69 -26.73 8.02
CA THR A 2 -21.48 -25.51 8.24
C THR A 2 -21.00 -24.79 9.50
N TYR A 3 -21.44 -23.56 9.73
CA TYR A 3 -21.20 -22.83 10.97
C TYR A 3 -21.71 -23.62 12.19
N GLN A 4 -22.90 -24.20 12.09
CA GLN A 4 -23.54 -24.99 13.13
C GLN A 4 -22.73 -26.23 13.55
N GLU A 5 -21.97 -26.80 12.62
CA GLU A 5 -21.15 -27.99 12.89
C GLU A 5 -19.78 -27.64 13.47
N LEU A 6 -19.14 -26.58 12.96
CA LEU A 6 -17.73 -26.30 13.26
C LEU A 6 -17.54 -25.30 14.40
N ILE A 7 -18.31 -24.21 14.43
CA ILE A 7 -18.11 -23.11 15.38
C ILE A 7 -18.21 -23.54 16.84
N PRO A 8 -19.19 -24.39 17.24
CA PRO A 8 -19.31 -24.80 18.65
C PRO A 8 -18.10 -25.57 19.19
N THR A 9 -17.24 -26.10 18.33
CA THR A 9 -16.06 -26.89 18.73
C THR A 9 -14.76 -26.10 18.61
N ALA A 10 -14.78 -24.94 17.92
CA ALA A 10 -13.60 -24.16 17.63
C ALA A 10 -13.08 -23.41 18.88
N ASP A 11 -11.75 -23.41 19.08
CA ASP A 11 -11.08 -22.58 20.09
C ASP A 11 -10.81 -21.17 19.56
N LEU A 12 -10.57 -21.03 18.26
CA LEU A 12 -10.38 -19.80 17.54
C LEU A 12 -11.20 -19.80 16.25
N VAL A 13 -12.03 -18.80 16.06
CA VAL A 13 -12.77 -18.53 14.84
C VAL A 13 -12.16 -17.30 14.18
N ILE A 14 -11.71 -17.41 12.94
CA ILE A 14 -11.06 -16.32 12.19
C ILE A 14 -12.02 -15.82 11.11
N ASN A 15 -12.30 -14.52 11.13
CA ASN A 15 -13.12 -13.85 10.13
C ASN A 15 -12.22 -13.20 9.06
N LEU A 16 -12.23 -13.76 7.87
CA LEU A 16 -11.50 -13.28 6.69
C LEU A 16 -12.45 -12.88 5.55
N THR A 17 -13.69 -12.57 5.86
CA THR A 17 -14.65 -12.05 4.89
C THR A 17 -14.38 -10.56 4.61
N PRO A 18 -14.91 -9.99 3.52
CA PRO A 18 -14.83 -8.54 3.29
C PRO A 18 -15.47 -7.73 4.42
N ASP A 19 -14.93 -6.54 4.72
CA ASP A 19 -15.33 -5.69 5.85
C ASP A 19 -16.85 -5.46 5.92
N LYS A 20 -17.49 -5.19 4.81
CA LYS A 20 -18.95 -4.98 4.74
C LYS A 20 -19.79 -6.18 5.14
N GLN A 21 -19.19 -7.38 5.23
CA GLN A 21 -19.86 -8.60 5.66
C GLN A 21 -19.62 -8.93 7.14
N HIS A 22 -18.65 -8.26 7.78
CA HIS A 22 -18.21 -8.61 9.13
C HIS A 22 -19.35 -8.61 10.16
N SER A 23 -20.19 -7.56 10.21
CA SER A 23 -21.31 -7.50 11.17
C SER A 23 -22.30 -8.64 10.98
N LYS A 24 -22.57 -9.03 9.73
CA LYS A 24 -23.42 -10.18 9.45
C LYS A 24 -22.77 -11.48 9.94
N VAL A 25 -21.48 -11.67 9.66
CA VAL A 25 -20.74 -12.86 10.13
C VAL A 25 -20.71 -12.93 11.64
N VAL A 26 -20.46 -11.80 12.32
CA VAL A 26 -20.50 -11.72 13.78
C VAL A 26 -21.87 -12.14 14.29
N ALA A 27 -22.96 -11.61 13.74
CA ALA A 27 -24.32 -11.96 14.14
C ALA A 27 -24.62 -13.48 13.95
N ASP A 28 -24.12 -14.08 12.88
CA ASP A 28 -24.33 -15.51 12.58
C ASP A 28 -23.46 -16.43 13.47
N VAL A 29 -22.23 -16.00 13.83
CA VAL A 29 -21.20 -16.82 14.47
C VAL A 29 -21.22 -16.70 15.99
N MET A 30 -21.40 -15.51 16.54
CA MET A 30 -21.33 -15.27 17.99
C MET A 30 -22.26 -16.16 18.83
N PRO A 31 -23.52 -16.43 18.42
CA PRO A 31 -24.41 -17.33 19.17
C PRO A 31 -23.92 -18.78 19.23
N LEU A 32 -23.09 -19.19 18.26
CA LEU A 32 -22.59 -20.56 18.15
C LEU A 32 -21.24 -20.76 18.85
N MET A 33 -20.51 -19.68 19.16
CA MET A 33 -19.20 -19.76 19.78
C MET A 33 -19.30 -20.24 21.21
N LYS A 34 -18.43 -21.18 21.57
CA LYS A 34 -18.33 -21.66 22.95
C LYS A 34 -17.75 -20.56 23.85
N LYS A 35 -18.09 -20.64 25.12
CA LYS A 35 -17.55 -19.76 26.16
C LYS A 35 -16.00 -19.85 26.18
N ASP A 36 -15.35 -18.72 26.46
CA ASP A 36 -13.89 -18.61 26.61
C ASP A 36 -13.08 -18.99 25.33
N SER A 37 -13.74 -18.98 24.15
CA SER A 37 -13.06 -19.10 22.87
C SER A 37 -12.58 -17.73 22.33
N ALA A 38 -11.88 -17.73 21.21
CA ALA A 38 -11.34 -16.52 20.59
C ALA A 38 -11.95 -16.23 19.22
N PHE A 39 -12.06 -14.95 18.88
CA PHE A 39 -12.47 -14.46 17.58
C PHE A 39 -11.37 -13.57 16.99
N GLY A 40 -10.97 -13.87 15.76
CA GLY A 40 -9.84 -13.25 15.07
C GLY A 40 -10.25 -12.42 13.88
N TYR A 41 -9.65 -11.24 13.75
CA TYR A 41 -9.73 -10.35 12.59
C TYR A 41 -8.36 -10.22 11.91
N SER A 42 -8.33 -10.02 10.58
CA SER A 42 -7.11 -9.59 9.86
C SER A 42 -7.08 -8.10 9.58
N HIS A 43 -8.18 -7.38 9.80
CA HIS A 43 -8.31 -5.93 9.74
C HIS A 43 -9.38 -5.50 10.74
N GLY A 44 -9.12 -4.41 11.44
CA GLY A 44 -9.93 -4.02 12.59
C GLY A 44 -11.17 -3.16 12.27
N PHE A 45 -11.50 -2.90 11.01
CA PHE A 45 -12.55 -1.97 10.58
C PHE A 45 -13.89 -2.18 11.30
N ASN A 46 -14.35 -3.41 11.42
CA ASN A 46 -15.62 -3.75 12.06
C ASN A 46 -15.68 -3.32 13.54
N ILE A 47 -14.57 -3.46 14.27
CA ILE A 47 -14.47 -3.04 15.67
C ILE A 47 -14.35 -1.52 15.79
N VAL A 48 -13.50 -0.91 14.97
CA VAL A 48 -13.11 0.51 15.11
C VAL A 48 -14.12 1.45 14.48
N GLU A 49 -14.52 1.17 13.24
CA GLU A 49 -15.34 2.10 12.44
C GLU A 49 -16.84 1.79 12.53
N VAL A 50 -17.20 0.51 12.56
CA VAL A 50 -18.61 0.09 12.76
C VAL A 50 -19.00 0.11 14.24
N GLY A 51 -18.04 -0.12 15.13
CA GLY A 51 -18.28 -0.16 16.57
C GLY A 51 -18.97 -1.47 17.03
N GLU A 52 -18.69 -2.58 16.34
CA GLU A 52 -19.28 -3.88 16.64
C GLU A 52 -18.99 -4.33 18.07
N GLN A 53 -20.01 -4.80 18.76
CA GLN A 53 -19.90 -5.30 20.12
C GLN A 53 -19.79 -6.82 20.13
N ILE A 54 -18.72 -7.33 20.70
CA ILE A 54 -18.48 -8.77 20.84
C ILE A 54 -18.80 -9.19 22.27
N ARG A 55 -19.31 -10.41 22.44
CA ARG A 55 -19.61 -10.99 23.77
C ARG A 55 -18.39 -10.88 24.68
N GLU A 56 -18.60 -10.50 25.94
CA GLU A 56 -17.54 -10.27 26.94
C GLU A 56 -16.71 -11.52 27.27
N ASP A 57 -17.28 -12.72 27.09
CA ASP A 57 -16.60 -14.00 27.32
C ASP A 57 -15.76 -14.49 26.14
N ILE A 58 -15.64 -13.70 25.05
CA ILE A 58 -14.84 -14.01 23.86
C ILE A 58 -13.58 -13.15 23.85
N THR A 59 -12.42 -13.79 23.68
CA THR A 59 -11.17 -13.07 23.42
C THR A 59 -11.14 -12.58 21.97
N VAL A 60 -10.92 -11.28 21.74
CA VAL A 60 -10.85 -10.69 20.40
C VAL A 60 -9.41 -10.30 20.07
N VAL A 61 -8.89 -10.88 19.00
CA VAL A 61 -7.52 -10.65 18.54
C VAL A 61 -7.49 -10.19 17.09
N MET A 62 -6.44 -9.50 16.73
CA MET A 62 -6.14 -9.13 15.35
C MET A 62 -4.75 -9.64 14.97
N THR A 63 -4.65 -10.16 13.77
CA THR A 63 -3.39 -10.51 13.11
C THR A 63 -3.48 -10.03 11.68
N ALA A 64 -2.87 -8.88 11.42
CA ALA A 64 -2.97 -8.12 10.18
C ALA A 64 -1.65 -8.19 9.38
N PRO A 65 -1.50 -9.15 8.45
CA PRO A 65 -0.37 -9.19 7.54
C PRO A 65 -0.41 -7.98 6.61
N LYS A 66 0.73 -7.32 6.42
CA LYS A 66 0.83 -6.10 5.61
C LYS A 66 1.04 -6.44 4.13
N CYS A 67 0.01 -6.99 3.51
CA CYS A 67 -0.15 -7.20 2.08
C CYS A 67 -1.50 -7.85 1.75
N PRO A 68 -1.93 -7.85 0.47
CA PRO A 68 -3.09 -8.63 0.02
C PRO A 68 -2.95 -10.12 0.34
N GLY A 69 -4.06 -10.79 0.66
CA GLY A 69 -4.07 -12.20 1.09
C GLY A 69 -3.43 -13.18 0.09
N THR A 70 -3.46 -12.87 -1.20
CA THR A 70 -2.76 -13.66 -2.24
C THR A 70 -1.25 -13.61 -2.06
N GLU A 71 -0.70 -12.47 -1.67
CA GLU A 71 0.73 -12.26 -1.46
C GLU A 71 1.20 -12.90 -0.14
N VAL A 72 0.37 -12.90 0.92
CA VAL A 72 0.65 -13.67 2.15
C VAL A 72 0.93 -15.13 1.79
N ARG A 73 0.09 -15.71 0.92
CA ARG A 73 0.24 -17.11 0.49
C ARG A 73 1.51 -17.33 -0.32
N GLU A 74 1.85 -16.41 -1.24
CA GLU A 74 3.06 -16.58 -2.08
C GLU A 74 4.33 -16.41 -1.27
N GLU A 75 4.42 -15.44 -0.35
CA GLU A 75 5.56 -15.28 0.54
C GLU A 75 5.71 -16.48 1.49
N TYR A 76 4.60 -17.01 2.01
CA TYR A 76 4.63 -18.23 2.81
C TYR A 76 5.19 -19.44 2.04
N LYS A 77 4.76 -19.65 0.78
CA LYS A 77 5.27 -20.72 -0.09
C LYS A 77 6.78 -20.58 -0.40
N ARG A 78 7.26 -19.34 -0.47
CA ARG A 78 8.70 -19.04 -0.65
C ARG A 78 9.53 -19.35 0.60
N GLY A 79 8.89 -19.69 1.73
CA GLY A 79 9.53 -19.98 3.01
C GLY A 79 9.89 -18.72 3.78
N PHE A 80 9.30 -17.57 3.41
CA PHE A 80 9.41 -16.31 4.13
C PHE A 80 8.09 -15.99 4.84
N GLY A 81 7.60 -14.80 4.78
CA GLY A 81 6.34 -14.30 5.32
C GLY A 81 6.22 -12.83 5.01
N VAL A 82 5.24 -12.18 5.60
CA VAL A 82 5.07 -10.74 5.50
C VAL A 82 5.06 -10.11 6.89
N PRO A 83 5.53 -8.88 7.06
CA PRO A 83 5.40 -8.14 8.30
C PRO A 83 3.93 -8.12 8.75
N THR A 84 3.72 -8.29 10.04
CA THR A 84 2.38 -8.52 10.57
C THR A 84 2.18 -7.66 11.82
N LEU A 85 1.13 -6.86 11.86
CA LEU A 85 0.68 -6.20 13.08
C LEU A 85 -0.24 -7.13 13.87
N ILE A 86 -0.07 -7.15 15.18
CA ILE A 86 -0.94 -7.93 16.08
C ILE A 86 -1.52 -7.04 17.18
N ALA A 87 -2.76 -7.31 17.54
CA ALA A 87 -3.41 -6.59 18.63
C ALA A 87 -4.41 -7.47 19.37
N VAL A 88 -4.74 -7.03 20.60
CA VAL A 88 -5.82 -7.57 21.41
C VAL A 88 -6.82 -6.45 21.66
N HIS A 89 -8.11 -6.73 21.49
CA HIS A 89 -9.14 -5.75 21.82
C HIS A 89 -9.29 -5.62 23.35
N PRO A 90 -9.06 -4.43 23.95
CA PRO A 90 -8.94 -4.31 25.40
C PRO A 90 -10.18 -4.73 26.19
N ALA A 91 -11.38 -4.57 25.60
CA ALA A 91 -12.62 -4.97 26.24
C ALA A 91 -12.91 -6.48 26.15
N ASN A 92 -12.13 -7.23 25.39
CA ASN A 92 -12.42 -8.63 25.03
C ASN A 92 -11.18 -9.52 25.19
N ASP A 93 -10.64 -9.59 26.40
CA ASP A 93 -9.59 -10.56 26.77
C ASP A 93 -9.80 -11.07 28.20
N PRO A 94 -10.90 -11.80 28.46
CA PRO A 94 -11.28 -12.20 29.80
C PRO A 94 -10.27 -13.10 30.52
N ARG A 95 -9.41 -13.79 29.75
CA ARG A 95 -8.40 -14.72 30.29
C ARG A 95 -6.97 -14.18 30.22
N GLY A 96 -6.75 -13.03 29.57
CA GLY A 96 -5.41 -12.47 29.36
C GLY A 96 -4.54 -13.29 28.40
N GLU A 97 -5.15 -14.08 27.52
CA GLU A 97 -4.44 -14.96 26.57
C GLU A 97 -4.39 -14.39 25.15
N GLY A 98 -5.04 -13.27 24.90
CA GLY A 98 -5.22 -12.71 23.56
C GLY A 98 -3.90 -12.51 22.83
N MET A 99 -2.89 -11.95 23.49
CA MET A 99 -1.58 -11.70 22.86
C MET A 99 -0.86 -13.01 22.49
N ALA A 100 -0.98 -14.05 23.29
CA ALA A 100 -0.40 -15.37 22.97
C ALA A 100 -1.09 -15.99 21.74
N ILE A 101 -2.41 -15.84 21.62
CA ILE A 101 -3.19 -16.31 20.47
C ILE A 101 -2.80 -15.55 19.22
N ALA A 102 -2.71 -14.21 19.27
CA ALA A 102 -2.31 -13.38 18.15
C ALA A 102 -0.89 -13.72 17.64
N LYS A 103 0.08 -13.89 18.57
CA LYS A 103 1.46 -14.32 18.24
C LYS A 103 1.50 -15.70 17.60
N ALA A 104 0.72 -16.65 18.11
CA ALA A 104 0.65 -18.01 17.56
C ALA A 104 0.06 -18.01 16.13
N TRP A 105 -0.97 -17.19 15.89
CA TRP A 105 -1.55 -17.05 14.56
C TRP A 105 -0.58 -16.36 13.59
N ALA A 106 0.07 -15.27 13.98
CA ALA A 106 1.09 -14.60 13.17
C ALA A 106 2.23 -15.55 12.78
N ALA A 107 2.75 -16.36 13.73
CA ALA A 107 3.77 -17.36 13.45
C ALA A 107 3.26 -18.45 12.49
N ALA A 108 2.01 -18.92 12.65
CA ALA A 108 1.42 -19.93 11.77
C ALA A 108 1.29 -19.46 10.31
N THR A 109 1.20 -18.16 10.08
CA THR A 109 1.15 -17.55 8.74
C THR A 109 2.52 -17.10 8.22
N GLY A 110 3.58 -17.29 9.00
CA GLY A 110 4.97 -16.97 8.63
C GLY A 110 5.41 -15.55 8.95
N GLY A 111 4.57 -14.76 9.62
CA GLY A 111 4.90 -13.39 10.01
C GLY A 111 6.14 -13.29 10.92
N ASP A 112 6.39 -14.31 11.75
CA ASP A 112 7.57 -14.40 12.62
C ASP A 112 8.92 -14.36 11.87
N ARG A 113 8.92 -14.70 10.59
CA ARG A 113 10.12 -14.63 9.73
C ARG A 113 10.38 -13.26 9.13
N ALA A 114 9.33 -12.45 9.01
CA ALA A 114 9.40 -11.11 8.43
C ALA A 114 9.39 -9.99 9.49
N GLY A 115 8.73 -10.24 10.62
CA GLY A 115 8.60 -9.32 11.74
C GLY A 115 7.15 -9.25 12.22
N VAL A 116 6.97 -9.28 13.53
CA VAL A 116 5.66 -9.14 14.19
C VAL A 116 5.73 -7.98 15.17
N LEU A 117 4.87 -7.00 14.99
CA LEU A 117 4.78 -5.80 15.83
C LEU A 117 3.48 -5.80 16.63
N GLU A 118 3.58 -5.53 17.91
CA GLU A 118 2.41 -5.25 18.75
C GLU A 118 1.87 -3.86 18.43
N SER A 119 0.57 -3.78 18.17
CA SER A 119 -0.15 -2.57 17.79
C SER A 119 -1.48 -2.50 18.54
N SER A 120 -2.41 -1.71 18.04
CA SER A 120 -3.80 -1.68 18.49
C SER A 120 -4.74 -1.75 17.30
N PHE A 121 -6.01 -2.15 17.53
CA PHE A 121 -7.03 -2.12 16.49
C PHE A 121 -7.16 -0.74 15.83
N VAL A 122 -7.13 0.32 16.63
CA VAL A 122 -7.25 1.70 16.12
C VAL A 122 -6.04 2.11 15.29
N ALA A 123 -4.83 1.86 15.79
CA ALA A 123 -3.61 2.25 15.08
C ALA A 123 -3.47 1.49 13.76
N GLU A 124 -3.74 0.19 13.75
CA GLU A 124 -3.71 -0.62 12.53
C GLU A 124 -4.71 -0.11 11.51
N VAL A 125 -6.00 0.03 11.87
CA VAL A 125 -7.03 0.49 10.91
C VAL A 125 -6.69 1.86 10.33
N LYS A 126 -6.23 2.81 11.15
CA LYS A 126 -5.93 4.15 10.66
C LYS A 126 -4.70 4.21 9.77
N SER A 127 -3.65 3.45 10.08
CA SER A 127 -2.44 3.41 9.25
C SER A 127 -2.66 2.62 7.96
N ASP A 128 -3.34 1.49 8.03
CA ASP A 128 -3.67 0.64 6.89
C ASP A 128 -4.51 1.39 5.85
N LEU A 129 -5.62 2.01 6.28
CA LEU A 129 -6.44 2.84 5.40
C LEU A 129 -5.63 3.97 4.75
N MET A 130 -4.74 4.65 5.50
CA MET A 130 -3.93 5.73 4.96
C MET A 130 -2.94 5.23 3.91
N GLY A 131 -2.22 4.14 4.19
CA GLY A 131 -1.25 3.54 3.29
C GLY A 131 -1.91 3.05 2.00
N GLU A 132 -2.90 2.15 2.13
CA GLU A 132 -3.59 1.54 1.00
C GLU A 132 -4.22 2.57 0.07
N GLN A 133 -4.89 3.56 0.62
CA GLN A 133 -5.67 4.53 -0.15
C GLN A 133 -4.81 5.61 -0.81
N THR A 134 -3.64 5.92 -0.27
CA THR A 134 -2.79 6.98 -0.80
C THR A 134 -1.61 6.43 -1.61
N ILE A 135 -0.50 6.07 -0.95
CA ILE A 135 0.72 5.70 -1.67
C ILE A 135 0.62 4.31 -2.32
N LEU A 136 0.02 3.33 -1.63
CA LEU A 136 0.03 1.95 -2.11
C LEU A 136 -0.82 1.77 -3.38
N CYS A 137 -2.03 2.33 -3.41
CA CYS A 137 -2.91 2.24 -4.58
C CYS A 137 -3.10 3.58 -5.28
N GLY A 138 -3.45 4.64 -4.55
CA GLY A 138 -3.87 5.92 -5.10
C GLY A 138 -2.81 6.63 -5.95
N MET A 139 -1.59 6.75 -5.45
CA MET A 139 -0.48 7.36 -6.18
C MET A 139 -0.08 6.50 -7.38
N LEU A 140 -0.02 5.17 -7.23
CA LEU A 140 0.33 4.28 -8.34
C LEU A 140 -0.74 4.32 -9.44
N GLN A 141 -2.03 4.40 -9.08
CA GLN A 141 -3.11 4.58 -10.04
C GLN A 141 -3.02 5.92 -10.76
N ALA A 142 -2.96 7.03 -10.01
CA ALA A 142 -2.86 8.37 -10.59
C ALA A 142 -1.59 8.50 -11.47
N GLY A 143 -0.45 8.04 -10.97
CA GLY A 143 0.82 8.01 -11.69
C GLY A 143 0.76 7.17 -12.96
N SER A 144 0.12 6.00 -12.92
CA SER A 144 -0.04 5.15 -14.12
C SER A 144 -0.78 5.88 -15.23
N ILE A 145 -1.88 6.55 -14.88
CA ILE A 145 -2.71 7.28 -15.85
C ILE A 145 -1.92 8.45 -16.45
N VAL A 146 -1.38 9.35 -15.61
CA VAL A 146 -0.72 10.56 -16.12
C VAL A 146 0.58 10.27 -16.85
N CYS A 147 1.36 9.29 -16.41
CA CYS A 147 2.60 8.91 -17.08
C CYS A 147 2.33 8.26 -18.45
N TYR A 148 1.33 7.37 -18.52
CA TYR A 148 0.96 6.75 -19.78
C TYR A 148 0.46 7.79 -20.80
N ASP A 149 -0.46 8.64 -20.39
CA ASP A 149 -1.02 9.69 -21.26
C ASP A 149 0.09 10.64 -21.76
N LYS A 150 1.04 11.00 -20.89
CA LYS A 150 2.20 11.83 -21.26
C LYS A 150 3.08 11.15 -22.29
N LEU A 151 3.46 9.89 -22.07
CA LEU A 151 4.30 9.13 -23.00
C LEU A 151 3.68 9.03 -24.39
N VAL A 152 2.39 8.72 -24.45
CA VAL A 152 1.65 8.64 -25.72
C VAL A 152 1.53 10.01 -26.39
N ALA A 153 1.27 11.07 -25.62
CA ALA A 153 1.25 12.45 -26.15
C ALA A 153 2.62 12.90 -26.68
N ASP A 154 3.71 12.41 -26.11
CA ASP A 154 5.09 12.65 -26.60
C ASP A 154 5.47 11.76 -27.79
N GLY A 155 4.53 10.95 -28.29
CA GLY A 155 4.75 10.11 -29.48
C GLY A 155 5.48 8.79 -29.21
N LYS A 156 5.60 8.35 -27.95
CA LYS A 156 6.13 7.02 -27.64
C LYS A 156 5.13 5.94 -28.09
N ASP A 157 5.65 4.78 -28.47
CA ASP A 157 4.82 3.63 -28.81
C ASP A 157 3.90 3.25 -27.61
N PRO A 158 2.57 3.13 -27.81
CA PRO A 158 1.65 2.85 -26.71
C PRO A 158 1.91 1.52 -26.00
N ALA A 159 2.41 0.48 -26.69
CA ALA A 159 2.74 -0.79 -26.08
C ALA A 159 3.99 -0.68 -25.20
N TYR A 160 5.01 0.08 -25.68
CA TYR A 160 6.19 0.41 -24.89
C TYR A 160 5.80 1.22 -23.64
N ALA A 161 4.99 2.28 -23.81
CA ALA A 161 4.53 3.12 -22.72
C ALA A 161 3.77 2.28 -21.65
N GLY A 162 2.86 1.42 -22.11
CA GLY A 162 2.12 0.51 -21.23
C GLY A 162 3.06 -0.41 -20.45
N LYS A 163 4.05 -1.01 -21.11
CA LYS A 163 5.04 -1.88 -20.47
C LYS A 163 5.92 -1.13 -19.47
N LEU A 164 6.43 0.03 -19.87
CA LEU A 164 7.29 0.85 -19.00
C LEU A 164 6.59 1.19 -17.69
N ILE A 165 5.33 1.60 -17.74
CA ILE A 165 4.58 1.97 -16.54
C ILE A 165 4.18 0.72 -15.74
N GLN A 166 3.58 -0.27 -16.40
CA GLN A 166 3.04 -1.47 -15.74
C GLN A 166 4.08 -2.23 -14.91
N TYR A 167 5.26 -2.45 -15.46
CA TYR A 167 6.35 -3.19 -14.81
C TYR A 167 7.38 -2.29 -14.12
N GLY A 168 7.38 -1.01 -14.47
CA GLY A 168 8.27 -0.02 -13.84
C GLY A 168 7.98 0.16 -12.36
N TRP A 169 6.71 0.19 -11.96
CA TRP A 169 6.36 0.28 -10.54
C TRP A 169 6.95 -0.87 -9.73
N GLU A 170 6.80 -2.11 -10.19
CA GLU A 170 7.34 -3.30 -9.54
C GLU A 170 8.87 -3.22 -9.40
N THR A 171 9.57 -2.87 -10.49
CA THR A 171 11.03 -2.79 -10.51
C THR A 171 11.57 -1.70 -9.58
N ILE A 172 10.95 -0.53 -9.58
CA ILE A 172 11.33 0.62 -8.76
C ILE A 172 11.08 0.33 -7.26
N THR A 173 9.92 -0.19 -6.93
CA THR A 173 9.53 -0.44 -5.54
C THR A 173 10.23 -1.65 -4.94
N GLU A 174 10.70 -2.61 -5.74
CA GLU A 174 11.53 -3.70 -5.23
C GLU A 174 12.86 -3.18 -4.67
N ALA A 175 13.49 -2.21 -5.33
CA ALA A 175 14.68 -1.55 -4.79
C ALA A 175 14.36 -0.78 -3.49
N LEU A 176 13.20 -0.14 -3.42
CA LEU A 176 12.70 0.54 -2.23
C LEU A 176 12.58 -0.43 -1.04
N LYS A 177 11.96 -1.59 -1.23
CA LYS A 177 11.82 -2.62 -0.19
C LYS A 177 13.18 -3.11 0.33
N GLN A 178 14.15 -3.33 -0.56
CA GLN A 178 15.45 -3.90 -0.22
C GLN A 178 16.37 -2.93 0.51
N GLY A 179 16.34 -1.65 0.19
CA GLY A 179 17.29 -0.68 0.72
C GLY A 179 16.73 0.73 0.91
N GLY A 180 15.42 0.87 0.94
CA GLY A 180 14.75 2.14 1.18
C GLY A 180 14.79 3.09 -0.02
N ILE A 181 14.39 4.33 0.23
CA ILE A 181 14.48 5.42 -0.75
C ILE A 181 15.93 5.61 -1.21
N THR A 182 16.89 5.42 -0.30
CA THR A 182 18.32 5.51 -0.61
C THR A 182 18.71 4.56 -1.74
N LEU A 183 18.42 3.26 -1.62
CA LEU A 183 18.78 2.29 -2.68
C LEU A 183 18.03 2.55 -3.98
N MET A 184 16.75 2.89 -3.90
CA MET A 184 15.94 3.23 -5.06
C MET A 184 16.54 4.42 -5.84
N MET A 185 16.90 5.48 -5.14
CA MET A 185 17.52 6.67 -5.72
C MET A 185 18.96 6.42 -6.22
N ASP A 186 19.69 5.50 -5.59
CA ASP A 186 21.05 5.12 -5.99
C ASP A 186 21.09 4.28 -7.30
N ARG A 187 19.94 3.79 -7.78
CA ARG A 187 19.81 3.17 -9.10
C ARG A 187 19.82 4.20 -10.25
N LEU A 188 19.60 5.46 -9.95
CA LEU A 188 19.63 6.56 -10.92
C LEU A 188 21.07 7.07 -11.14
N SER A 189 21.33 7.60 -12.35
CA SER A 189 22.51 8.44 -12.53
C SER A 189 22.45 9.67 -11.63
N ASN A 190 23.59 10.27 -11.33
CA ASN A 190 23.61 11.47 -10.45
C ASN A 190 22.72 12.60 -10.99
N SER A 191 22.69 12.84 -12.30
CA SER A 191 21.82 13.85 -12.92
C SER A 191 20.34 13.49 -12.73
N ALA A 192 19.97 12.23 -12.98
CA ALA A 192 18.62 11.73 -12.79
C ALA A 192 18.21 11.75 -11.31
N LYS A 193 19.12 11.45 -10.39
CA LYS A 193 18.86 11.51 -8.93
C LYS A 193 18.51 12.91 -8.47
N LEU A 194 19.31 13.92 -8.87
CA LEU A 194 19.02 15.31 -8.53
C LEU A 194 17.66 15.74 -9.12
N ARG A 195 17.38 15.35 -10.35
CA ARG A 195 16.11 15.67 -10.99
C ARG A 195 14.93 14.95 -10.34
N ALA A 196 15.06 13.67 -9.99
CA ALA A 196 14.04 12.93 -9.26
C ALA A 196 13.76 13.54 -7.89
N PHE A 197 14.80 14.00 -7.19
CA PHE A 197 14.65 14.69 -5.92
C PHE A 197 13.86 16.00 -6.08
N GLU A 198 14.22 16.84 -7.06
CA GLU A 198 13.52 18.09 -7.36
C GLU A 198 12.04 17.84 -7.70
N LEU A 199 11.76 16.87 -8.57
CA LEU A 199 10.39 16.47 -8.92
C LEU A 199 9.60 15.96 -7.71
N ALA A 200 10.25 15.19 -6.83
CA ALA A 200 9.60 14.70 -5.61
C ALA A 200 9.21 15.85 -4.68
N GLU A 201 10.05 16.85 -4.52
CA GLU A 201 9.71 18.03 -3.71
C GLU A 201 8.55 18.84 -4.33
N GLN A 202 8.50 19.00 -5.67
CA GLN A 202 7.37 19.61 -6.36
C GLN A 202 6.06 18.82 -6.16
N ILE A 203 6.13 17.49 -6.24
CA ILE A 203 4.98 16.61 -5.99
C ILE A 203 4.51 16.74 -4.53
N LYS A 204 5.44 16.81 -3.57
CA LYS A 204 5.10 17.02 -2.16
C LYS A 204 4.40 18.36 -1.93
N GLU A 205 4.85 19.43 -2.59
CA GLU A 205 4.20 20.74 -2.54
C GLU A 205 2.78 20.69 -3.10
N SER A 206 2.59 20.02 -4.25
CA SER A 206 1.27 19.94 -4.91
C SER A 206 0.27 19.02 -4.21
N LEU A 207 0.74 17.90 -3.63
CA LEU A 207 -0.15 16.86 -3.07
C LEU A 207 -0.16 16.81 -1.54
N GLY A 208 0.73 17.51 -0.84
CA GLY A 208 0.82 17.43 0.62
C GLY A 208 -0.51 17.68 1.31
N PHE A 209 -1.24 18.72 0.90
CA PHE A 209 -2.55 19.02 1.47
C PHE A 209 -3.55 17.87 1.33
N LEU A 210 -3.48 17.11 0.21
CA LEU A 210 -4.37 15.98 -0.04
C LEU A 210 -4.08 14.82 0.90
N TYR A 211 -2.79 14.52 1.15
CA TYR A 211 -2.40 13.46 2.08
C TYR A 211 -2.86 13.77 3.51
N TYR A 212 -2.62 14.98 4.00
CA TYR A 212 -3.03 15.38 5.34
C TYR A 212 -4.55 15.42 5.49
N LYS A 213 -5.26 15.96 4.47
CA LYS A 213 -6.72 15.96 4.47
C LYS A 213 -7.27 14.53 4.48
N HIS A 214 -6.69 13.63 3.69
CA HIS A 214 -7.12 12.24 3.62
C HIS A 214 -6.93 11.54 4.97
N MET A 215 -5.81 11.78 5.65
CA MET A 215 -5.57 11.29 7.01
C MET A 215 -6.58 11.87 8.00
N ASP A 216 -6.90 13.16 7.93
CA ASP A 216 -7.92 13.78 8.77
C ASP A 216 -9.31 13.16 8.56
N ASP A 217 -9.69 12.88 7.31
CA ASP A 217 -10.94 12.20 6.96
C ASP A 217 -10.99 10.77 7.56
N ILE A 218 -9.87 10.06 7.58
CA ILE A 218 -9.74 8.74 8.21
C ILE A 218 -9.83 8.87 9.74
N ILE A 219 -9.09 9.76 10.35
CA ILE A 219 -9.06 9.94 11.83
C ILE A 219 -10.43 10.36 12.36
N SER A 220 -11.11 11.27 11.67
CA SER A 220 -12.43 11.78 12.07
C SER A 220 -13.57 10.78 11.82
N GLY A 221 -13.33 9.69 11.08
CA GLY A 221 -14.36 8.74 10.64
C GLY A 221 -15.20 9.25 9.46
N HIS A 222 -14.87 10.39 8.87
CA HIS A 222 -15.58 10.93 7.71
C HIS A 222 -15.45 9.99 6.49
N PHE A 223 -14.25 9.46 6.25
CA PHE A 223 -14.03 8.45 5.20
C PHE A 223 -14.96 7.25 5.39
N SER A 224 -14.95 6.63 6.56
CA SER A 224 -15.73 5.42 6.85
C SER A 224 -17.23 5.67 6.74
N ALA A 225 -17.71 6.83 7.23
CA ALA A 225 -19.11 7.20 7.11
C ALA A 225 -19.53 7.37 5.65
N THR A 226 -18.70 8.01 4.82
CA THR A 226 -18.94 8.22 3.39
C THR A 226 -19.02 6.90 2.64
N MET A 227 -18.06 6.01 2.88
CA MET A 227 -18.01 4.69 2.25
C MET A 227 -19.20 3.82 2.68
N MET A 228 -19.52 3.77 3.98
CA MET A 228 -20.68 3.01 4.46
C MET A 228 -22.00 3.53 3.90
N ALA A 229 -22.10 4.82 3.61
CA ALA A 229 -23.28 5.38 2.94
C ALA A 229 -23.41 4.87 1.49
N ASP A 230 -22.29 4.70 0.76
CA ASP A 230 -22.29 4.11 -0.57
C ASP A 230 -22.64 2.60 -0.49
N TRP A 231 -22.12 1.86 0.50
CA TRP A 231 -22.53 0.46 0.72
C TRP A 231 -24.05 0.32 0.89
N ALA A 232 -24.63 1.20 1.71
CA ALA A 232 -26.09 1.21 1.93
C ALA A 232 -26.88 1.56 0.66
N ASN A 233 -26.23 2.26 -0.29
CA ASN A 233 -26.82 2.66 -1.58
C ASN A 233 -26.49 1.69 -2.73
N GLY A 234 -25.90 0.54 -2.43
CA GLY A 234 -25.58 -0.53 -3.38
C GLY A 234 -24.28 -0.31 -4.15
N ASP A 235 -23.26 0.30 -3.51
CA ASP A 235 -21.91 0.51 -4.04
C ASP A 235 -21.90 1.31 -5.37
N LYS A 236 -22.77 2.29 -5.53
CA LYS A 236 -22.95 3.00 -6.80
C LYS A 236 -21.73 3.78 -7.22
N ASP A 237 -21.13 4.51 -6.29
CA ASP A 237 -19.93 5.29 -6.57
C ASP A 237 -18.74 4.40 -6.83
N LEU A 238 -18.56 3.35 -6.03
CA LEU A 238 -17.52 2.35 -6.20
C LEU A 238 -17.57 1.72 -7.61
N PHE A 239 -18.72 1.23 -8.03
CA PHE A 239 -18.86 0.61 -9.35
C PHE A 239 -18.69 1.60 -10.50
N ALA A 240 -19.13 2.85 -10.35
CA ALA A 240 -18.93 3.89 -11.36
C ALA A 240 -17.44 4.20 -11.55
N TRP A 241 -16.67 4.33 -10.47
CA TRP A 241 -15.23 4.58 -10.52
C TRP A 241 -14.45 3.37 -11.05
N ARG A 242 -14.83 2.16 -10.66
CA ARG A 242 -14.27 0.91 -11.20
C ARG A 242 -14.46 0.82 -12.71
N GLU A 243 -15.66 1.14 -13.20
CA GLU A 243 -15.94 1.19 -14.64
C GLU A 243 -15.11 2.26 -15.35
N ALA A 244 -14.96 3.45 -14.75
CA ALA A 244 -14.14 4.53 -15.29
C ALA A 244 -12.67 4.10 -15.39
N THR A 245 -12.13 3.41 -14.38
CA THR A 245 -10.76 2.86 -14.40
C THR A 245 -10.56 1.89 -15.56
N GLY A 246 -11.53 1.00 -15.80
CA GLY A 246 -11.49 0.06 -16.93
C GLY A 246 -11.48 0.73 -18.31
N LYS A 247 -11.89 2.00 -18.39
CA LYS A 247 -11.91 2.81 -19.63
C LYS A 247 -10.68 3.67 -19.84
N THR A 248 -9.75 3.74 -18.89
CA THR A 248 -8.52 4.53 -19.02
C THR A 248 -7.66 4.03 -20.17
N ALA A 249 -6.89 4.93 -20.78
CA ALA A 249 -6.00 4.57 -21.89
C ALA A 249 -4.90 3.59 -21.44
N PHE A 250 -4.37 3.76 -20.21
CA PHE A 250 -3.40 2.83 -19.63
C PHE A 250 -3.98 1.42 -19.48
N GLU A 251 -5.20 1.28 -18.96
CA GLU A 251 -5.84 -0.04 -18.80
C GLU A 251 -6.01 -0.76 -20.15
N ASN A 252 -6.28 0.00 -21.21
CA ASN A 252 -6.49 -0.48 -22.56
C ASN A 252 -5.22 -0.42 -23.44
N ALA A 253 -4.05 -0.19 -22.86
CA ALA A 253 -2.79 -0.16 -23.58
C ALA A 253 -2.54 -1.48 -24.32
N PRO A 254 -2.01 -1.45 -25.56
CA PRO A 254 -1.70 -2.66 -26.33
C PRO A 254 -0.74 -3.57 -25.56
N LYS A 255 -0.82 -4.89 -25.87
CA LYS A 255 0.18 -5.82 -25.34
C LYS A 255 1.55 -5.52 -25.91
N ALA A 256 2.56 -5.62 -25.07
CA ALA A 256 3.94 -5.31 -25.41
C ALA A 256 4.74 -6.55 -25.86
N ASP A 257 4.14 -7.38 -26.70
CA ASP A 257 4.75 -8.63 -27.17
C ASP A 257 6.06 -8.31 -27.94
N GLY A 258 7.16 -8.92 -27.50
CA GLY A 258 8.48 -8.71 -28.10
C GLY A 258 9.24 -7.45 -27.64
N ILE A 259 8.61 -6.53 -26.93
CA ILE A 259 9.30 -5.37 -26.33
C ILE A 259 10.05 -5.84 -25.08
N LYS A 260 11.36 -5.59 -25.06
CA LYS A 260 12.21 -5.87 -23.89
C LYS A 260 12.64 -4.56 -23.28
N ILE A 261 12.47 -4.43 -21.98
CA ILE A 261 12.96 -3.31 -21.17
C ILE A 261 13.82 -3.94 -20.07
N SER A 262 15.07 -3.55 -19.96
CA SER A 262 15.97 -4.05 -18.91
C SER A 262 15.62 -3.43 -17.55
N GLU A 263 16.04 -4.08 -16.46
CA GLU A 263 15.83 -3.55 -15.10
C GLU A 263 16.36 -2.10 -14.98
N GLN A 264 17.52 -1.81 -15.55
CA GLN A 264 18.11 -0.47 -15.50
C GLN A 264 17.32 0.54 -16.34
N GLU A 265 16.76 0.14 -17.50
CA GLU A 265 15.94 1.05 -18.31
C GLU A 265 14.66 1.50 -17.61
N TYR A 266 14.08 0.71 -16.71
CA TYR A 266 12.94 1.18 -15.90
C TYR A 266 13.32 2.36 -15.00
N PHE A 267 14.54 2.39 -14.47
CA PHE A 267 15.06 3.53 -13.72
C PHE A 267 15.45 4.70 -14.63
N ASP A 268 16.20 4.43 -15.69
CA ASP A 268 16.70 5.48 -16.59
C ASP A 268 15.56 6.24 -17.30
N ASN A 269 14.48 5.52 -17.65
CA ASN A 269 13.33 6.05 -18.35
C ASN A 269 12.14 6.39 -17.44
N GLY A 270 12.24 6.13 -16.13
CA GLY A 270 11.17 6.28 -15.14
C GLY A 270 11.47 7.29 -14.02
N VAL A 271 12.26 8.31 -14.26
CA VAL A 271 12.68 9.29 -13.23
C VAL A 271 11.48 9.92 -12.53
N LEU A 272 10.44 10.30 -13.27
CA LEU A 272 9.17 10.78 -12.69
C LEU A 272 8.50 9.75 -11.79
N MET A 273 8.53 8.47 -12.18
CA MET A 273 7.94 7.40 -11.36
C MET A 273 8.71 7.23 -10.04
N VAL A 274 10.05 7.28 -10.09
CA VAL A 274 10.89 7.28 -8.88
C VAL A 274 10.58 8.47 -7.98
N ALA A 275 10.40 9.66 -8.57
CA ALA A 275 10.01 10.85 -7.83
C ALA A 275 8.63 10.72 -7.17
N MET A 276 7.65 10.15 -7.87
CA MET A 276 6.31 9.88 -7.33
C MET A 276 6.36 8.89 -6.15
N VAL A 277 7.16 7.82 -6.26
CA VAL A 277 7.33 6.85 -5.17
C VAL A 277 7.97 7.53 -3.96
N LYS A 278 9.07 8.29 -4.16
CA LYS A 278 9.72 9.02 -3.05
C LYS A 278 8.74 9.97 -2.37
N ALA A 279 8.09 10.83 -3.14
CA ALA A 279 7.17 11.83 -2.59
C ALA A 279 5.98 11.20 -1.86
N GLY A 280 5.39 10.17 -2.46
CA GLY A 280 4.22 9.51 -1.89
C GLY A 280 4.53 8.75 -0.60
N VAL A 281 5.69 8.06 -0.54
CA VAL A 281 6.15 7.36 0.67
C VAL A 281 6.39 8.36 1.80
N GLU A 282 7.15 9.44 1.54
CA GLU A 282 7.44 10.46 2.54
C GLU A 282 6.15 11.14 3.04
N LEU A 283 5.24 11.54 2.14
CA LEU A 283 3.98 12.19 2.52
C LEU A 283 3.06 11.27 3.33
N ALA A 284 2.94 10.00 2.95
CA ALA A 284 2.11 9.05 3.69
C ALA A 284 2.68 8.80 5.08
N PHE A 285 4.00 8.56 5.16
CA PHE A 285 4.71 8.38 6.43
C PHE A 285 4.54 9.59 7.35
N ASP A 286 4.85 10.79 6.85
CA ASP A 286 4.79 12.03 7.62
C ASP A 286 3.38 12.34 8.12
N ALA A 287 2.34 12.13 7.29
CA ALA A 287 0.95 12.34 7.68
C ALA A 287 0.51 11.35 8.77
N MET A 288 0.93 10.07 8.67
CA MET A 288 0.65 9.06 9.71
C MET A 288 1.33 9.41 11.03
N VAL A 289 2.63 9.72 11.01
CA VAL A 289 3.40 10.06 12.21
C VAL A 289 2.87 11.35 12.87
N ALA A 290 2.56 12.38 12.07
CA ALA A 290 1.94 13.62 12.56
C ALA A 290 0.59 13.37 13.25
N SER A 291 -0.11 12.30 12.87
CA SER A 291 -1.38 11.88 13.48
C SER A 291 -1.24 10.93 14.67
N GLY A 292 0.01 10.67 15.10
CA GLY A 292 0.32 9.86 16.28
C GLY A 292 0.46 8.36 16.01
N ILE A 293 0.53 7.94 14.75
CA ILE A 293 0.90 6.56 14.38
C ILE A 293 2.40 6.37 14.61
N TYR A 294 2.79 5.23 15.17
CA TYR A 294 4.19 4.90 15.38
C TYR A 294 4.95 4.76 14.07
N GLU A 295 6.21 5.18 14.05
CA GLU A 295 7.07 5.18 12.86
C GLU A 295 7.20 3.79 12.23
N GLU A 296 7.23 2.73 13.03
CA GLU A 296 7.29 1.35 12.58
C GLU A 296 6.06 0.96 11.75
N SER A 297 4.86 1.29 12.24
CA SER A 297 3.61 1.05 11.51
C SER A 297 3.56 1.89 10.24
N ALA A 298 3.88 3.18 10.34
CA ALA A 298 3.91 4.09 9.20
C ALA A 298 4.90 3.63 8.11
N TYR A 299 6.07 3.07 8.50
CA TYR A 299 7.04 2.49 7.57
C TYR A 299 6.46 1.30 6.80
N TYR A 300 5.81 0.35 7.49
CA TYR A 300 5.24 -0.81 6.82
C TYR A 300 4.13 -0.40 5.85
N GLU A 301 3.25 0.49 6.26
CA GLU A 301 2.08 0.93 5.49
C GLU A 301 2.41 1.93 4.36
N SER A 302 3.58 2.55 4.36
CA SER A 302 3.95 3.49 3.29
C SER A 302 5.03 2.97 2.35
N LEU A 303 5.98 2.16 2.86
CA LEU A 303 7.16 1.78 2.10
C LEU A 303 7.24 0.28 1.85
N HIS A 304 7.14 -0.53 2.91
CA HIS A 304 7.48 -1.95 2.81
C HIS A 304 6.44 -2.75 2.02
N GLU A 305 5.17 -2.40 2.13
CA GLU A 305 4.06 -3.05 1.42
C GLU A 305 3.98 -2.66 -0.06
N LEU A 306 4.48 -1.48 -0.43
CA LEU A 306 4.32 -0.91 -1.77
C LEU A 306 4.72 -1.86 -2.93
N PRO A 307 5.81 -2.65 -2.87
CA PRO A 307 6.16 -3.59 -3.93
C PRO A 307 5.12 -4.68 -4.17
N LEU A 308 4.34 -5.05 -3.18
CA LEU A 308 3.31 -6.09 -3.31
C LEU A 308 2.11 -5.59 -4.12
N ILE A 309 1.71 -4.34 -3.93
CA ILE A 309 0.70 -3.68 -4.76
C ILE A 309 1.25 -3.43 -6.17
N ALA A 310 2.48 -2.95 -6.30
CA ALA A 310 3.15 -2.75 -7.59
C ALA A 310 3.24 -4.06 -8.40
N ASN A 311 3.54 -5.19 -7.74
CA ASN A 311 3.50 -6.53 -8.35
C ASN A 311 2.08 -6.91 -8.82
N THR A 312 1.05 -6.51 -8.08
CA THR A 312 -0.33 -6.74 -8.51
C THR A 312 -0.66 -5.93 -9.77
N ILE A 313 -0.23 -4.66 -9.86
CA ILE A 313 -0.36 -3.85 -11.09
C ILE A 313 0.42 -4.48 -12.25
N ALA A 314 1.63 -4.96 -12.02
CA ALA A 314 2.43 -5.64 -13.05
C ALA A 314 1.71 -6.85 -13.66
N ARG A 315 1.03 -7.63 -12.83
CA ARG A 315 0.30 -8.83 -13.28
C ARG A 315 -1.09 -8.54 -13.84
N LYS A 316 -1.78 -7.50 -13.34
CA LYS A 316 -3.23 -7.34 -13.50
C LYS A 316 -3.67 -5.97 -14.01
N ARG A 317 -2.79 -4.97 -14.07
CA ARG A 317 -3.09 -3.55 -14.27
C ARG A 317 -4.04 -3.00 -13.19
N LEU A 318 -4.68 -1.86 -13.46
CA LEU A 318 -5.42 -1.11 -12.44
C LEU A 318 -6.79 -1.71 -12.14
N TYR A 319 -7.54 -2.11 -13.17
CA TYR A 319 -8.90 -2.61 -12.99
C TYR A 319 -8.92 -3.85 -12.09
N GLU A 320 -8.15 -4.88 -12.44
CA GLU A 320 -8.11 -6.10 -11.65
C GLU A 320 -7.34 -5.92 -10.33
N MET A 321 -6.38 -4.99 -10.25
CA MET A 321 -5.74 -4.63 -8.98
C MET A 321 -6.81 -4.15 -8.00
N ASN A 322 -7.66 -3.22 -8.39
CA ASN A 322 -8.75 -2.71 -7.57
C ASN A 322 -9.76 -3.80 -7.16
N VAL A 323 -10.08 -4.70 -8.06
CA VAL A 323 -11.03 -5.82 -7.78
C VAL A 323 -10.47 -6.83 -6.76
N VAL A 324 -9.15 -6.99 -6.65
CA VAL A 324 -8.55 -8.00 -5.76
C VAL A 324 -8.13 -7.47 -4.39
N ILE A 325 -8.02 -6.16 -4.22
CA ILE A 325 -7.86 -5.53 -2.91
C ILE A 325 -9.20 -5.46 -2.16
N SER A 326 -9.21 -4.96 -0.94
CA SER A 326 -10.46 -4.79 -0.20
C SER A 326 -11.36 -3.71 -0.84
N ASP A 327 -12.68 -3.83 -0.72
CA ASP A 327 -13.61 -2.76 -1.15
C ASP A 327 -13.30 -1.44 -0.43
N THR A 328 -12.78 -1.51 0.79
CA THR A 328 -12.37 -0.37 1.63
C THR A 328 -11.16 0.34 1.04
N ALA A 329 -10.14 -0.42 0.67
CA ALA A 329 -8.95 0.09 -0.02
C ALA A 329 -9.30 0.68 -1.39
N GLU A 330 -10.12 -0.02 -2.17
CA GLU A 330 -10.54 0.42 -3.50
C GLU A 330 -11.32 1.74 -3.45
N TYR A 331 -12.29 1.84 -2.54
CA TYR A 331 -13.08 3.06 -2.39
C TYR A 331 -12.20 4.27 -2.04
N GLY A 332 -11.31 4.11 -1.08
CA GLY A 332 -10.38 5.16 -0.67
C GLY A 332 -9.35 5.50 -1.74
N ASN A 333 -8.84 4.51 -2.48
CA ASN A 333 -8.00 4.73 -3.65
C ASN A 333 -8.68 5.68 -4.64
N TYR A 334 -9.96 5.44 -4.97
CA TYR A 334 -10.67 6.32 -5.91
C TYR A 334 -10.89 7.73 -5.35
N LEU A 335 -11.21 7.87 -4.07
CA LEU A 335 -11.32 9.19 -3.44
C LEU A 335 -10.01 9.97 -3.55
N PHE A 336 -8.88 9.32 -3.38
CA PHE A 336 -7.56 9.95 -3.48
C PHE A 336 -7.17 10.16 -4.95
N SER A 337 -7.17 9.11 -5.77
CA SER A 337 -6.64 9.15 -7.14
C SER A 337 -7.44 10.05 -8.07
N ASN A 338 -8.76 10.16 -7.88
CA ASN A 338 -9.61 11.06 -8.66
C ASN A 338 -9.28 12.55 -8.41
N VAL A 339 -8.69 12.89 -7.27
CA VAL A 339 -8.19 14.24 -6.97
C VAL A 339 -6.72 14.39 -7.36
N ALA A 340 -5.88 13.40 -7.07
CA ALA A 340 -4.45 13.45 -7.36
C ALA A 340 -4.15 13.48 -8.87
N THR A 341 -4.87 12.71 -9.69
CA THR A 341 -4.66 12.63 -11.15
C THR A 341 -4.73 14.00 -11.82
N PRO A 342 -5.81 14.80 -11.67
CA PRO A 342 -5.88 16.13 -12.30
C PRO A 342 -4.85 17.12 -11.74
N ILE A 343 -4.45 17.01 -10.47
CA ILE A 343 -3.39 17.85 -9.89
C ILE A 343 -2.05 17.51 -10.55
N LEU A 344 -1.68 16.25 -10.61
CA LEU A 344 -0.46 15.80 -11.27
C LEU A 344 -0.44 16.22 -12.74
N ALA A 345 -1.54 16.03 -13.47
CA ALA A 345 -1.64 16.40 -14.87
C ALA A 345 -1.50 17.92 -15.11
N LYS A 346 -1.99 18.75 -14.18
CA LYS A 346 -1.97 20.22 -14.31
C LYS A 346 -0.69 20.83 -13.78
N GLU A 347 -0.13 20.32 -12.68
CA GLU A 347 0.94 20.97 -11.94
C GLU A 347 2.31 20.32 -12.18
N ILE A 348 2.37 18.99 -12.37
CA ILE A 348 3.63 18.27 -12.51
C ILE A 348 3.96 17.98 -13.99
N ILE A 349 3.02 17.41 -14.73
CA ILE A 349 3.27 17.04 -16.14
C ILE A 349 3.80 18.21 -16.99
N PRO A 350 3.32 19.47 -16.87
CA PRO A 350 3.87 20.59 -17.64
C PRO A 350 5.28 21.01 -17.25
N THR A 351 5.80 20.62 -16.08
CA THR A 351 7.17 20.95 -15.62
C THR A 351 8.22 19.95 -16.11
N LEU A 352 7.80 18.85 -16.72
CA LEU A 352 8.69 17.79 -17.14
C LEU A 352 9.65 18.25 -18.21
N GLN A 353 10.90 17.81 -18.07
CA GLN A 353 12.00 18.06 -18.97
C GLN A 353 12.37 16.78 -19.73
N LYS A 354 13.22 16.93 -20.72
CA LYS A 354 13.79 15.79 -21.43
C LYS A 354 14.53 14.85 -20.47
N GLY A 355 14.19 13.57 -20.50
CA GLY A 355 14.77 12.55 -19.64
C GLY A 355 14.07 12.33 -18.29
N ASP A 356 12.95 13.02 -18.03
CA ASP A 356 12.16 12.76 -16.82
C ASP A 356 11.27 11.52 -16.97
N LEU A 357 10.86 11.20 -18.22
CA LEU A 357 10.01 10.05 -18.53
C LEU A 357 10.20 9.56 -19.97
N GLY A 358 10.39 8.25 -20.14
CA GLY A 358 10.44 7.59 -21.44
C GLY A 358 11.77 7.68 -22.20
N GLU A 359 12.76 8.31 -21.62
CA GLU A 359 14.15 8.36 -22.13
C GLU A 359 15.11 8.75 -21.00
N PRO A 360 16.41 8.40 -21.11
CA PRO A 360 17.38 8.71 -20.05
C PRO A 360 17.61 10.19 -19.86
N THR A 361 17.77 10.61 -18.60
CA THR A 361 18.14 11.99 -18.25
C THR A 361 19.52 12.34 -18.80
N PRO A 362 19.66 13.46 -19.54
CA PRO A 362 20.95 13.90 -20.03
C PRO A 362 21.96 14.13 -18.89
N ALA A 363 23.19 13.69 -19.09
CA ALA A 363 24.26 13.98 -18.15
C ALA A 363 24.58 15.47 -18.13
N VAL A 364 24.60 16.06 -16.94
CA VAL A 364 24.99 17.46 -16.70
C VAL A 364 26.14 17.53 -15.72
N ALA A 365 26.87 18.64 -15.71
CA ALA A 365 27.86 18.90 -14.71
C ALA A 365 27.16 19.08 -13.34
N ILE A 366 27.63 18.35 -12.34
CA ILE A 366 27.00 18.32 -11.02
C ILE A 366 27.98 18.92 -10.00
N ASP A 367 27.45 19.79 -9.17
CA ASP A 367 28.15 20.24 -7.97
C ASP A 367 28.10 19.13 -6.89
N ASN A 368 29.28 18.74 -6.41
CA ASN A 368 29.40 17.70 -5.38
C ASN A 368 28.75 18.08 -4.05
N ILE A 369 28.64 19.38 -3.75
CA ILE A 369 27.98 19.86 -2.53
C ILE A 369 26.48 19.60 -2.66
N THR A 370 25.87 19.99 -3.75
CA THR A 370 24.45 19.75 -4.03
C THR A 370 24.11 18.24 -4.01
N LEU A 371 24.96 17.41 -4.63
CA LEU A 371 24.74 15.96 -4.61
C LEU A 371 24.83 15.36 -3.21
N ARG A 372 25.79 15.84 -2.40
CA ARG A 372 25.92 15.43 -1.00
C ARG A 372 24.69 15.83 -0.21
N ASP A 373 24.25 17.09 -0.34
CA ASP A 373 23.13 17.63 0.42
C ASP A 373 21.82 16.87 0.10
N VAL A 374 21.60 16.50 -1.17
CA VAL A 374 20.47 15.64 -1.59
C VAL A 374 20.59 14.24 -0.98
N ASN A 375 21.77 13.62 -1.01
CA ASN A 375 21.96 12.30 -0.41
C ASN A 375 21.74 12.34 1.11
N ASP A 376 22.18 13.39 1.78
CA ASP A 376 21.99 13.57 3.22
C ASP A 376 20.51 13.81 3.55
N ALA A 377 19.79 14.60 2.74
CA ALA A 377 18.34 14.79 2.90
C ALA A 377 17.57 13.47 2.77
N ILE A 378 17.90 12.63 1.79
CA ILE A 378 17.29 11.31 1.62
C ILE A 378 17.56 10.41 2.84
N ARG A 379 18.84 10.26 3.22
CA ARG A 379 19.26 9.31 4.27
C ARG A 379 18.78 9.69 5.66
N ASN A 380 18.60 10.98 5.93
CA ASN A 380 18.18 11.49 7.23
C ASN A 380 16.66 11.64 7.35
N HIS A 381 15.89 11.30 6.33
CA HIS A 381 14.42 11.27 6.46
C HIS A 381 14.02 10.20 7.48
N PRO A 382 13.06 10.47 8.40
CA PRO A 382 12.67 9.52 9.44
C PRO A 382 12.29 8.14 8.89
N VAL A 383 11.60 8.06 7.75
CA VAL A 383 11.25 6.77 7.11
C VAL A 383 12.48 5.94 6.73
N GLU A 384 13.61 6.57 6.36
CA GLU A 384 14.86 5.86 6.07
C GLU A 384 15.54 5.37 7.34
N LEU A 385 15.54 6.17 8.40
CA LEU A 385 16.15 5.81 9.68
C LEU A 385 15.45 4.63 10.31
N ILE A 386 14.14 4.69 10.48
CA ILE A 386 13.37 3.56 11.02
C ILE A 386 13.40 2.35 10.07
N GLY A 387 13.37 2.58 8.76
CA GLY A 387 13.46 1.51 7.76
C GLY A 387 14.80 0.76 7.79
N GLN A 388 15.90 1.43 8.05
CA GLN A 388 17.21 0.78 8.21
C GLN A 388 17.20 -0.16 9.43
N GLU A 389 16.62 0.27 10.54
CA GLU A 389 16.49 -0.54 11.75
C GLU A 389 15.61 -1.76 11.49
N LEU A 390 14.41 -1.57 10.95
CA LEU A 390 13.44 -2.64 10.73
C LEU A 390 13.94 -3.68 9.71
N ARG A 391 14.57 -3.24 8.62
CA ARG A 391 15.20 -4.17 7.66
C ARG A 391 16.34 -4.99 8.28
N GLY A 392 17.00 -4.47 9.31
CA GLY A 392 18.03 -5.20 10.05
C GLY A 392 17.50 -6.41 10.83
N TYR A 393 16.21 -6.43 11.17
CA TYR A 393 15.56 -7.57 11.83
C TYR A 393 14.98 -8.59 10.85
N MET A 394 14.85 -8.27 9.57
CA MET A 394 14.31 -9.17 8.56
C MET A 394 15.37 -10.15 8.08
N THR A 395 15.14 -11.44 8.27
CA THR A 395 16.02 -12.49 7.80
C THR A 395 15.53 -13.02 6.45
N ASP A 396 16.48 -13.27 5.52
CA ASP A 396 16.21 -13.96 4.23
C ASP A 396 15.16 -13.26 3.33
N MET A 397 15.07 -11.93 3.35
CA MET A 397 14.20 -11.16 2.47
C MET A 397 14.54 -11.45 1.00
N LYS A 398 13.62 -12.11 0.28
CA LYS A 398 13.80 -12.51 -1.11
C LYS A 398 13.14 -11.51 -2.05
N ARG A 399 13.75 -11.35 -3.24
CA ARG A 399 13.12 -10.57 -4.32
C ARG A 399 11.78 -11.20 -4.73
N ILE A 400 10.80 -10.34 -4.95
CA ILE A 400 9.58 -10.71 -5.67
C ILE A 400 9.99 -11.04 -7.11
N ALA A 401 9.52 -12.16 -7.64
CA ALA A 401 9.82 -12.52 -9.03
C ALA A 401 9.17 -11.50 -9.96
N VAL A 402 9.98 -10.78 -10.70
CA VAL A 402 9.49 -9.86 -11.75
C VAL A 402 8.82 -10.71 -12.82
N ALA A 403 7.52 -10.46 -13.06
CA ALA A 403 6.78 -11.07 -14.15
C ALA A 403 7.25 -10.42 -15.46
N GLY A 404 8.35 -10.94 -16.04
CA GLY A 404 8.95 -10.46 -17.27
C GLY A 404 8.33 -11.02 -18.53
#